data_148f97bbe0a4e7a792e89e626e260e7f
#
_entry.id   148f97bbe0a4e7a792e89e626e260e7f
#
_cell.length_a   1.000
_cell.length_b   1.000
_cell.length_c   1.000
_cell.angle_alpha   90.00
_cell.angle_beta   90.00
_cell.angle_gamma   90.00
#
_symmetry.space_group_name_H-M   'P 1'
#
loop_
_entity.id
_entity.type
_entity.pdbx_description
1 polymer ?
#
loop_
_entity_poly.entity_id
_entity_poly.type
_entity_poly.pdbx_seq_one_letter_code
_entity_poly.pdbx_strand_id
1 'polypeptide(L)'
;GLGDVYKRQVYSCHWGTEYDDKHNDLQQEMAYRAVAAGADIVVGNHPHVVQGLTSVGGAVVFYSFGNLMFGGTHDLTTFDAMVAQVRLRFRGKAYVGCEVDVIPILTSGRAAEGVNDFRPVLAEGEDWVRIWEKVQKDTPFTMEETMYFAK
;
A
#
# COMPACT_ATOMS: atom_id res chain seq x y z
N GLY A 1 9.14 33.03 2.18
CA GLY A 1 8.59 31.77 2.59
C GLY A 1 9.66 30.94 3.25
N LEU A 2 9.43 30.38 4.41
CA LEU A 2 10.29 29.38 5.00
C LEU A 2 10.29 28.18 4.04
N GLY A 3 11.42 27.99 3.35
CA GLY A 3 11.57 27.05 2.25
C GLY A 3 11.12 25.63 2.61
N ASP A 4 10.46 24.99 1.67
CA ASP A 4 9.90 23.64 1.71
C ASP A 4 10.94 22.50 1.86
N VAL A 5 12.06 22.77 2.49
CA VAL A 5 13.26 21.91 2.52
C VAL A 5 13.03 20.59 3.25
N TYR A 6 11.95 20.45 4.02
CA TYR A 6 11.68 19.26 4.85
C TYR A 6 10.27 18.69 4.71
N LYS A 7 9.46 19.22 3.81
CA LYS A 7 8.11 18.72 3.65
C LYS A 7 8.08 17.60 2.62
N ARG A 8 7.59 16.45 3.04
CA ARG A 8 7.23 15.34 2.15
C ARG A 8 5.72 15.21 2.16
N GLN A 9 5.14 14.97 1.00
CA GLN A 9 3.68 14.90 0.86
C GLN A 9 3.23 13.45 0.72
N VAL A 10 2.34 13.05 1.63
CA VAL A 10 1.58 11.81 1.51
C VAL A 10 0.18 12.18 1.04
N TYR A 11 -0.21 11.67 -0.12
CA TYR A 11 -1.55 11.83 -0.66
C TYR A 11 -2.35 10.55 -0.44
N SER A 12 -3.46 10.66 0.27
CA SER A 12 -4.38 9.54 0.50
C SER A 12 -5.62 9.71 -0.37
N CYS A 13 -6.03 8.64 -1.03
CA CYS A 13 -7.19 8.63 -1.92
C CYS A 13 -8.06 7.38 -1.70
N HIS A 14 -9.33 7.56 -2.04
CA HIS A 14 -10.35 6.52 -1.99
C HIS A 14 -10.84 6.30 -3.42
N TRP A 15 -10.46 5.20 -4.04
CA TRP A 15 -10.58 4.98 -5.47
C TRP A 15 -10.71 3.51 -5.86
N GLY A 16 -10.83 3.25 -7.16
CA GLY A 16 -10.83 1.88 -7.70
C GLY A 16 -12.21 1.24 -7.67
N THR A 17 -12.24 -0.07 -7.83
CA THR A 17 -13.44 -0.90 -7.84
C THR A 17 -13.39 -1.85 -6.65
N GLU A 18 -14.49 -1.98 -5.91
CA GLU A 18 -14.58 -2.92 -4.79
C GLU A 18 -14.29 -4.35 -5.26
N TYR A 19 -13.47 -5.05 -4.50
CA TYR A 19 -13.11 -6.46 -4.66
C TYR A 19 -12.39 -6.81 -5.96
N ASP A 20 -11.82 -5.80 -6.66
CA ASP A 20 -10.96 -6.03 -7.81
C ASP A 20 -9.49 -6.13 -7.34
N ASP A 21 -8.87 -7.28 -7.57
CA ASP A 21 -7.48 -7.55 -7.17
C ASP A 21 -6.44 -6.77 -8.02
N LYS A 22 -6.89 -6.08 -9.06
CA LYS A 22 -6.03 -5.27 -9.93
C LYS A 22 -6.45 -3.81 -9.90
N HIS A 23 -5.46 -2.94 -9.86
CA HIS A 23 -5.71 -1.52 -10.07
C HIS A 23 -6.15 -1.25 -11.51
N ASN A 24 -7.00 -0.25 -11.68
CA ASN A 24 -7.52 0.16 -12.98
C ASN A 24 -6.83 1.43 -13.52
N ASP A 25 -7.09 1.75 -14.79
CA ASP A 25 -6.51 2.90 -15.48
C ASP A 25 -6.79 4.23 -14.77
N LEU A 26 -7.98 4.37 -14.15
CA LEU A 26 -8.32 5.59 -13.42
C LEU A 26 -7.45 5.76 -12.16
N GLN A 27 -7.21 4.68 -11.42
CA GLN A 27 -6.29 4.70 -10.28
C GLN A 27 -4.88 5.10 -10.72
N GLN A 28 -4.42 4.54 -11.83
CA GLN A 28 -3.11 4.85 -12.39
C GLN A 28 -3.02 6.32 -12.83
N GLU A 29 -4.02 6.84 -13.55
CA GLU A 29 -4.06 8.24 -13.97
C GLU A 29 -4.07 9.20 -12.77
N MET A 30 -4.89 8.91 -11.76
CA MET A 30 -4.95 9.72 -10.54
C MET A 30 -3.62 9.70 -9.77
N ALA A 31 -2.93 8.55 -9.71
CA ALA A 31 -1.60 8.44 -9.13
C ALA A 31 -0.58 9.33 -9.86
N TYR A 32 -0.55 9.28 -11.19
CA TYR A 32 0.32 10.15 -12.00
C TYR A 32 0.04 11.63 -11.75
N ARG A 33 -1.23 12.03 -11.67
CA ARG A 33 -1.61 13.44 -11.39
C ARG A 33 -1.19 13.86 -9.98
N ALA A 34 -1.37 13.00 -8.97
CA ALA A 34 -0.95 13.27 -7.60
C ALA A 34 0.57 13.49 -7.50
N VAL A 35 1.35 12.61 -8.15
CA VAL A 35 2.82 12.73 -8.18
C VAL A 35 3.25 13.98 -8.95
N ALA A 36 2.62 14.29 -10.09
CA ALA A 36 2.89 15.51 -10.85
C ALA A 36 2.57 16.79 -10.04
N ALA A 37 1.61 16.72 -9.13
CA ALA A 37 1.27 17.79 -8.19
C ALA A 37 2.21 17.86 -6.96
N GLY A 38 3.14 16.92 -6.82
CA GLY A 38 4.18 16.95 -5.78
C GLY A 38 4.05 15.90 -4.67
N ALA A 39 3.17 14.91 -4.81
CA ALA A 39 3.12 13.80 -3.86
C ALA A 39 4.42 12.96 -3.92
N ASP A 40 4.96 12.63 -2.77
CA ASP A 40 6.13 11.74 -2.62
C ASP A 40 5.68 10.30 -2.32
N ILE A 41 4.52 10.15 -1.72
CA ILE A 41 3.87 8.87 -1.41
C ILE A 41 2.38 8.99 -1.73
N VAL A 42 1.82 8.00 -2.42
CA VAL A 42 0.37 7.91 -2.69
C VAL A 42 -0.17 6.65 -2.01
N VAL A 43 -1.24 6.81 -1.24
CA VAL A 43 -1.88 5.75 -0.46
C VAL A 43 -3.32 5.61 -0.92
N GLY A 44 -3.63 4.49 -1.57
CA GLY A 44 -4.96 4.17 -2.06
C GLY A 44 -5.72 3.25 -1.12
N ASN A 45 -7.03 3.45 -1.07
CA ASN A 45 -7.99 2.64 -0.32
C ASN A 45 -9.28 2.52 -1.11
N HIS A 46 -10.23 1.76 -0.66
CA HIS A 46 -11.57 1.49 -1.19
C HIS A 46 -11.75 0.09 -1.77
N PRO A 47 -10.82 -0.52 -2.52
CA PRO A 47 -11.09 -1.84 -3.10
C PRO A 47 -11.39 -2.95 -2.08
N HIS A 48 -11.08 -2.76 -0.80
CA HIS A 48 -11.26 -3.75 0.28
C HIS A 48 -10.47 -5.05 0.09
N VAL A 49 -9.60 -5.09 -0.90
CA VAL A 49 -8.64 -6.15 -1.19
C VAL A 49 -7.25 -5.53 -1.38
N VAL A 50 -6.20 -6.31 -1.18
CA VAL A 50 -4.84 -5.85 -1.48
C VAL A 50 -4.66 -5.72 -2.99
N GLN A 51 -4.06 -4.62 -3.41
CA GLN A 51 -3.58 -4.39 -4.78
C GLN A 51 -2.08 -4.11 -4.76
N GLY A 52 -1.48 -4.03 -5.93
CA GLY A 52 -0.06 -3.80 -6.09
C GLY A 52 0.41 -2.41 -5.71
N LEU A 53 1.69 -2.20 -5.95
CA LEU A 53 2.35 -0.91 -5.83
C LEU A 53 3.18 -0.60 -7.08
N THR A 54 3.44 0.68 -7.31
CA THR A 54 4.31 1.12 -8.40
C THR A 54 5.16 2.32 -7.99
N SER A 55 6.12 2.68 -8.83
CA SER A 55 6.89 3.91 -8.69
C SER A 55 6.64 4.84 -9.85
N VAL A 56 6.39 6.10 -9.56
CA VAL A 56 6.18 7.16 -10.53
C VAL A 56 7.10 8.33 -10.18
N GLY A 57 8.08 8.62 -11.03
CA GLY A 57 9.00 9.75 -10.81
C GLY A 57 9.72 9.71 -9.46
N GLY A 58 9.99 8.52 -8.91
CA GLY A 58 10.60 8.30 -7.61
C GLY A 58 9.64 8.40 -6.41
N ALA A 59 8.37 8.68 -6.64
CA ALA A 59 7.31 8.52 -5.63
C ALA A 59 6.82 7.07 -5.61
N VAL A 60 6.48 6.56 -4.44
CA VAL A 60 5.84 5.25 -4.31
C VAL A 60 4.32 5.41 -4.27
N VAL A 61 3.63 4.54 -4.99
CA VAL A 61 2.17 4.48 -5.07
C VAL A 61 1.71 3.10 -4.61
N PHE A 62 0.89 3.05 -3.59
CA PHE A 62 0.17 1.87 -3.14
C PHE A 62 -1.27 1.98 -3.61
N TYR A 63 -1.75 1.02 -4.40
CA TYR A 63 -3.09 1.09 -4.97
C TYR A 63 -4.19 0.70 -3.97
N SER A 64 -3.98 -0.32 -3.14
CA SER A 64 -4.86 -0.65 -2.02
C SER A 64 -4.17 -1.53 -0.98
N PHE A 65 -4.38 -1.21 0.29
CA PHE A 65 -3.86 -1.98 1.43
C PHE A 65 -4.81 -3.10 1.90
N GLY A 66 -6.01 -3.22 1.33
CA GLY A 66 -7.07 -4.05 1.90
C GLY A 66 -7.65 -3.43 3.17
N ASN A 67 -8.22 -4.26 4.02
CA ASN A 67 -8.85 -3.84 5.28
C ASN A 67 -7.90 -4.06 6.45
N LEU A 68 -7.28 -3.01 6.99
CA LEU A 68 -6.43 -3.17 8.19
C LEU A 68 -7.28 -3.50 9.42
N MET A 69 -8.24 -2.64 9.73
CA MET A 69 -9.18 -2.81 10.84
C MET A 69 -10.54 -2.31 10.37
N PHE A 70 -11.45 -3.23 10.12
CA PHE A 70 -12.73 -2.93 9.51
C PHE A 70 -13.88 -3.25 10.47
N GLY A 71 -14.44 -2.21 11.08
CA GLY A 71 -15.46 -2.31 12.15
C GLY A 71 -16.90 -2.43 11.67
N GLY A 72 -17.14 -2.43 10.34
CA GLY A 72 -18.50 -2.37 9.78
C GLY A 72 -19.25 -3.70 9.76
N THR A 73 -18.55 -4.83 9.77
CA THR A 73 -19.18 -6.15 9.68
C THR A 73 -18.25 -7.24 10.25
N HIS A 74 -18.86 -8.36 10.66
CA HIS A 74 -18.14 -9.59 10.98
C HIS A 74 -17.89 -10.43 9.72
N ASP A 75 -18.65 -10.22 8.65
CA ASP A 75 -18.58 -10.96 7.41
C ASP A 75 -17.69 -10.19 6.41
N LEU A 76 -16.42 -10.56 6.32
CA LEU A 76 -15.47 -10.02 5.36
C LEU A 76 -15.35 -10.94 4.15
N THR A 77 -15.27 -10.35 2.95
CA THR A 77 -15.00 -11.09 1.71
C THR A 77 -13.59 -11.68 1.72
N THR A 78 -12.65 -10.98 2.33
CA THR A 78 -11.27 -11.45 2.53
C THR A 78 -10.69 -10.86 3.81
N PHE A 79 -9.77 -11.61 4.42
CA PHE A 79 -8.99 -11.14 5.57
C PHE A 79 -7.59 -10.66 5.16
N ASP A 80 -7.25 -10.75 3.88
CA ASP A 80 -5.94 -10.37 3.37
C ASP A 80 -5.79 -8.84 3.35
N ALA A 81 -4.75 -8.37 3.99
CA ALA A 81 -4.38 -6.97 4.00
C ALA A 81 -2.86 -6.81 4.08
N MET A 82 -2.37 -5.59 3.98
CA MET A 82 -0.97 -5.27 4.19
C MET A 82 -0.81 -3.95 4.92
N VAL A 83 0.34 -3.76 5.51
CA VAL A 83 0.86 -2.46 5.93
C VAL A 83 2.18 -2.21 5.23
N ALA A 84 2.58 -0.95 5.09
CA ALA A 84 3.88 -0.59 4.55
C ALA A 84 4.66 0.25 5.56
N GLN A 85 5.94 -0.08 5.73
CA GLN A 85 6.88 0.78 6.40
C GLN A 85 7.68 1.55 5.35
N VAL A 86 7.59 2.88 5.36
CA VAL A 86 8.31 3.74 4.42
C VAL A 86 9.36 4.54 5.18
N ARG A 87 10.61 4.35 4.82
CA ARG A 87 11.77 5.07 5.39
C ARG A 87 12.28 6.10 4.37
N LEU A 88 12.05 7.37 4.65
CA LEU A 88 12.52 8.46 3.80
C LEU A 88 14.05 8.63 3.91
N ARG A 89 14.73 8.77 2.78
CA ARG A 89 16.17 8.93 2.69
C ARG A 89 16.53 10.36 2.28
N PHE A 90 17.48 10.93 3.00
CA PHE A 90 17.99 12.28 2.76
C PHE A 90 19.53 12.28 2.63
N ARG A 91 20.02 13.12 1.71
CA ARG A 91 21.44 13.49 1.65
C ARG A 91 21.55 14.96 2.04
N GLY A 92 21.98 15.22 3.28
CA GLY A 92 21.86 16.55 3.89
C GLY A 92 20.38 16.95 3.98
N LYS A 93 20.01 18.01 3.24
CA LYS A 93 18.61 18.51 3.18
C LYS A 93 17.84 18.00 1.96
N ALA A 94 18.51 17.34 1.03
CA ALA A 94 17.87 16.85 -0.19
C ALA A 94 17.23 15.46 0.04
N TYR A 95 15.96 15.34 -0.28
CA TYR A 95 15.29 14.05 -0.36
C TYR A 95 15.82 13.28 -1.57
N VAL A 96 16.24 12.05 -1.37
CA VAL A 96 16.85 11.23 -2.43
C VAL A 96 16.08 9.95 -2.70
N GLY A 97 14.97 9.72 -2.03
CA GLY A 97 14.12 8.55 -2.24
C GLY A 97 13.65 7.91 -0.93
N CYS A 98 13.05 6.75 -1.03
CA CYS A 98 12.59 6.00 0.14
C CYS A 98 12.86 4.51 0.00
N GLU A 99 12.95 3.85 1.14
CA GLU A 99 12.89 2.40 1.26
C GLU A 99 11.49 1.99 1.73
N VAL A 100 11.02 0.88 1.21
CA VAL A 100 9.68 0.35 1.48
C VAL A 100 9.76 -1.12 1.83
N ASP A 101 9.20 -1.48 2.98
CA ASP A 101 8.90 -2.86 3.33
C ASP A 101 7.38 -3.04 3.26
N VAL A 102 6.92 -4.05 2.53
CA VAL A 102 5.53 -4.49 2.52
C VAL A 102 5.38 -5.62 3.53
N ILE A 103 4.45 -5.47 4.44
CA ILE A 103 4.22 -6.41 5.54
C ILE A 103 2.82 -6.99 5.39
N PRO A 104 2.68 -8.23 4.91
CA PRO A 104 1.41 -8.94 4.86
C PRO A 104 0.81 -9.12 6.25
N ILE A 105 -0.48 -8.86 6.36
CA ILE A 105 -1.24 -9.03 7.60
C ILE A 105 -2.59 -9.69 7.31
N LEU A 106 -3.19 -10.25 8.35
CA LEU A 106 -4.60 -10.63 8.36
C LEU A 106 -5.39 -9.58 9.17
N THR A 107 -6.54 -9.18 8.66
CA THR A 107 -7.46 -8.22 9.32
C THR A 107 -7.94 -8.73 10.67
N SER A 108 -7.88 -10.05 10.90
CA SER A 108 -8.37 -10.72 12.11
C SER A 108 -7.45 -11.85 12.55
N GLY A 109 -7.23 -11.98 13.85
CA GLY A 109 -6.56 -13.14 14.45
C GLY A 109 -7.36 -14.44 14.35
N ARG A 110 -8.65 -14.36 13.98
CA ARG A 110 -9.55 -15.49 13.76
C ARG A 110 -9.94 -15.69 12.30
N ALA A 111 -9.09 -15.22 11.38
CA ALA A 111 -9.32 -15.33 9.94
C ALA A 111 -9.54 -16.79 9.48
N ALA A 112 -8.80 -17.74 10.05
CA ALA A 112 -8.95 -19.17 9.75
C ALA A 112 -10.34 -19.73 10.12
N GLU A 113 -11.05 -19.09 11.04
CA GLU A 113 -12.42 -19.42 11.43
C GLU A 113 -13.48 -18.67 10.61
N GLY A 114 -13.04 -17.79 9.69
CA GLY A 114 -13.92 -16.90 8.93
C GLY A 114 -14.56 -15.79 9.78
N VAL A 115 -13.97 -15.44 10.92
CA VAL A 115 -14.52 -14.46 11.87
C VAL A 115 -13.65 -13.23 11.92
N ASN A 116 -14.27 -12.04 11.84
CA ASN A 116 -13.60 -10.78 12.11
C ASN A 116 -13.68 -10.47 13.62
N ASP A 117 -12.55 -10.58 14.31
CA ASP A 117 -12.41 -10.24 15.72
C ASP A 117 -11.86 -8.81 15.94
N PHE A 118 -11.69 -8.06 14.83
CA PHE A 118 -11.17 -6.67 14.82
C PHE A 118 -9.75 -6.53 15.38
N ARG A 119 -8.95 -7.60 15.33
CA ARG A 119 -7.57 -7.62 15.81
C ARG A 119 -6.64 -8.06 14.70
N PRO A 120 -6.08 -7.12 13.92
CA PRO A 120 -5.10 -7.45 12.89
C PRO A 120 -3.89 -8.17 13.48
N VAL A 121 -3.40 -9.17 12.74
CA VAL A 121 -2.20 -9.94 13.08
C VAL A 121 -1.26 -10.02 11.89
N LEU A 122 0.02 -10.25 12.14
CA LEU A 122 0.97 -10.54 11.07
C LEU A 122 0.56 -11.83 10.37
N ALA A 123 0.62 -11.83 9.04
CA ALA A 123 0.45 -13.05 8.27
C ALA A 123 1.74 -13.88 8.34
N GLU A 124 1.60 -15.19 8.48
CA GLU A 124 2.71 -16.14 8.54
C GLU A 124 2.45 -17.33 7.59
N GLY A 125 3.50 -18.05 7.24
CA GLY A 125 3.41 -19.26 6.43
C GLY A 125 2.67 -19.05 5.11
N GLU A 126 1.64 -19.87 4.85
CA GLU A 126 0.87 -19.84 3.61
C GLU A 126 0.07 -18.53 3.43
N ASP A 127 -0.40 -17.93 4.52
CA ASP A 127 -1.10 -16.64 4.48
C ASP A 127 -0.18 -15.51 4.02
N TRP A 128 1.05 -15.50 4.51
CA TRP A 128 2.06 -14.53 4.06
C TRP A 128 2.35 -14.69 2.57
N VAL A 129 2.58 -15.92 2.12
CA VAL A 129 2.86 -16.21 0.69
C VAL A 129 1.70 -15.78 -0.19
N ARG A 130 0.47 -16.14 0.19
CA ARG A 130 -0.75 -15.80 -0.56
C ARG A 130 -0.92 -14.28 -0.73
N ILE A 131 -0.75 -13.53 0.36
CA ILE A 131 -0.91 -12.06 0.31
C ILE A 131 0.21 -11.44 -0.50
N TRP A 132 1.45 -11.88 -0.31
CA TRP A 132 2.60 -11.41 -1.07
C TRP A 132 2.42 -11.62 -2.58
N GLU A 133 1.98 -12.80 -2.98
CA GLU A 133 1.73 -13.13 -4.39
C GLU A 133 0.61 -12.28 -4.99
N LYS A 134 -0.45 -11.97 -4.23
CA LYS A 134 -1.50 -11.05 -4.69
C LYS A 134 -0.94 -9.66 -4.98
N VAL A 135 -0.17 -9.09 -4.08
CA VAL A 135 0.46 -7.78 -4.25
C VAL A 135 1.44 -7.82 -5.42
N GLN A 136 2.29 -8.86 -5.51
CA GLN A 136 3.26 -9.04 -6.60
C GLN A 136 2.59 -9.11 -7.97
N LYS A 137 1.45 -9.79 -8.08
CA LYS A 137 0.71 -9.97 -9.34
C LYS A 137 0.25 -8.66 -9.97
N ASP A 138 0.00 -7.65 -9.15
CA ASP A 138 -0.44 -6.31 -9.57
C ASP A 138 0.69 -5.27 -9.49
N THR A 139 1.92 -5.71 -9.25
CA THR A 139 3.13 -4.88 -9.16
C THR A 139 3.99 -5.09 -10.41
N PRO A 140 4.41 -4.02 -11.14
CA PRO A 140 5.08 -4.13 -12.44
C PRO A 140 6.56 -4.53 -12.37
N PHE A 141 7.10 -4.76 -11.19
CA PHE A 141 8.49 -5.18 -10.93
C PHE A 141 8.52 -6.31 -9.90
N THR A 142 9.64 -7.02 -9.82
CA THR A 142 9.83 -8.04 -8.77
C THR A 142 9.98 -7.36 -7.42
N MET A 143 9.11 -7.73 -6.47
CA MET A 143 9.17 -7.25 -5.10
C MET A 143 10.28 -7.95 -4.33
N GLU A 144 10.94 -7.21 -3.48
CA GLU A 144 11.94 -7.67 -2.51
C GLU A 144 11.47 -7.32 -1.09
N GLU A 145 12.08 -7.93 -0.06
CA GLU A 145 11.74 -7.62 1.34
C GLU A 145 11.84 -6.12 1.64
N THR A 146 12.89 -5.48 1.10
CA THR A 146 13.05 -4.01 1.13
C THR A 146 13.28 -3.50 -0.28
N MET A 147 12.41 -2.64 -0.76
CA MET A 147 12.51 -2.01 -2.07
C MET A 147 13.02 -0.58 -1.92
N TYR A 148 13.89 -0.13 -2.83
CA TYR A 148 14.38 1.24 -2.87
C TYR A 148 13.85 2.00 -4.08
N PHE A 149 13.20 3.14 -3.83
CA PHE A 149 12.69 4.05 -4.85
C PHE A 149 13.50 5.34 -4.84
N ALA A 150 14.35 5.52 -5.85
CA ALA A 150 15.17 6.72 -6.01
C ALA A 150 14.36 7.89 -6.57
N LYS A 151 14.60 9.09 -6.04
CA LYS A 151 14.03 10.34 -6.56
C LYS A 151 15.01 11.07 -7.44
#